data_0703b51ce82949086807572ee61a8022
#
_entry.id   0703b51ce82949086807572ee61a8022
#
_cell.length_a   1.000
_cell.length_b   1.000
_cell.length_c   1.000
_cell.angle_alpha   90.00
_cell.angle_beta   90.00
_cell.angle_gamma   90.00
#
_symmetry.space_group_name_H-M   'P 1'
#
loop_
_entity.id
_entity.type
_entity.pdbx_description
1 polymer ?
#
loop_
_entity_poly.entity_id
_entity_poly.type
_entity_poly.pdbx_seq_one_letter_code
_entity_poly.pdbx_strand_id
1 'polypeptide(L)'
;AVNSLGHANPYLVKAVNKQSRKLWHVSNAFIIPEGEKLAKRLAKETFADFIIFQNSGAEATEAAIKVARRYFYSIGQPSKNRILCVKNSFHGRTLATIYASGSKKMTEGFGPKVDGFDHFEFGNHKDFKKKITKKTAAIMVETVMGEGGIKAIPNWCLKELRKICDKKKILLILDEVQCGIGRSGNFFAFENSKIKPDIVPIAKGIGGGFPLGAVLMNKKVASGMTAGTHGS
;
A
#
# COMPACT_ATOMS: atom_id res chain seq x y z
N ALA A 1 -8.52 10.85 -9.95
CA ALA A 1 -7.20 10.29 -9.62
C ALA A 1 -6.84 9.04 -10.42
N VAL A 2 -7.84 8.32 -11.00
CA VAL A 2 -7.60 7.06 -11.72
C VAL A 2 -7.08 7.31 -13.14
N ASN A 3 -7.77 8.14 -13.90
CA ASN A 3 -7.45 8.44 -15.30
C ASN A 3 -6.41 9.57 -15.41
N SER A 4 -5.19 9.31 -14.97
CA SER A 4 -4.11 10.32 -14.95
C SER A 4 -3.74 10.82 -16.35
N LEU A 5 -3.97 10.02 -17.38
CA LEU A 5 -3.69 10.34 -18.78
C LEU A 5 -4.95 10.78 -19.57
N GLY A 6 -6.06 11.05 -18.88
CA GLY A 6 -7.34 11.38 -19.49
C GLY A 6 -8.14 10.16 -19.96
N HIS A 7 -9.33 10.42 -20.50
CA HIS A 7 -10.21 9.37 -21.03
C HIS A 7 -9.75 8.91 -22.41
N ALA A 8 -9.90 7.61 -22.67
CA ALA A 8 -9.63 7.00 -23.97
C ALA A 8 -8.26 7.37 -24.57
N ASN A 9 -7.22 7.48 -23.72
CA ASN A 9 -5.88 7.77 -24.21
C ASN A 9 -5.49 6.76 -25.31
N PRO A 10 -5.14 7.21 -26.53
CA PRO A 10 -4.96 6.33 -27.68
C PRO A 10 -3.84 5.29 -27.48
N TYR A 11 -2.84 5.63 -26.68
CA TYR A 11 -1.74 4.71 -26.34
C TYR A 11 -2.25 3.54 -25.50
N LEU A 12 -3.09 3.84 -24.47
CA LEU A 12 -3.67 2.81 -23.60
C LEU A 12 -4.69 1.97 -24.36
N VAL A 13 -5.55 2.59 -25.17
CA VAL A 13 -6.51 1.87 -26.01
C VAL A 13 -5.79 0.88 -26.95
N LYS A 14 -4.72 1.33 -27.61
CA LYS A 14 -3.89 0.47 -28.47
C LYS A 14 -3.28 -0.70 -27.69
N ALA A 15 -2.76 -0.45 -26.48
CA ALA A 15 -2.17 -1.49 -25.64
C ALA A 15 -3.20 -2.55 -25.22
N VAL A 16 -4.39 -2.13 -24.78
CA VAL A 16 -5.49 -3.03 -24.40
C VAL A 16 -5.96 -3.84 -25.61
N ASN A 17 -6.21 -3.21 -26.75
CA ASN A 17 -6.62 -3.88 -27.97
C ASN A 17 -5.59 -4.93 -28.45
N LYS A 18 -4.31 -4.63 -28.34
CA LYS A 18 -3.24 -5.57 -28.68
C LYS A 18 -3.23 -6.77 -27.74
N GLN A 19 -3.35 -6.52 -26.43
CA GLN A 19 -3.29 -7.58 -25.42
C GLN A 19 -4.55 -8.46 -25.43
N SER A 20 -5.74 -7.86 -25.57
CA SER A 20 -7.02 -8.60 -25.58
C SER A 20 -7.14 -9.62 -26.73
N ARG A 21 -6.41 -9.41 -27.82
CA ARG A 21 -6.33 -10.36 -28.96
C ARG A 21 -5.36 -11.52 -28.72
N LYS A 22 -4.56 -11.46 -27.65
CA LYS A 22 -3.57 -12.50 -27.34
C LYS A 22 -4.01 -13.38 -26.17
N LEU A 23 -4.25 -12.74 -25.03
CA LEU A 23 -4.51 -13.43 -23.79
C LEU A 23 -5.20 -12.50 -22.79
N TRP A 24 -6.31 -12.96 -22.21
CA TRP A 24 -7.05 -12.23 -21.20
C TRP A 24 -6.59 -12.58 -19.79
N HIS A 25 -6.42 -13.88 -19.52
CA HIS A 25 -6.04 -14.37 -18.19
C HIS A 25 -5.24 -15.66 -18.31
N VAL A 26 -4.29 -15.81 -17.39
CA VAL A 26 -3.55 -17.05 -17.15
C VAL A 26 -3.14 -17.09 -15.67
N SER A 27 -3.11 -18.29 -15.10
CA SER A 27 -2.66 -18.52 -13.72
C SER A 27 -1.21 -18.09 -13.51
N ASN A 28 -0.86 -17.69 -12.28
CA ASN A 28 0.52 -17.42 -11.85
C ASN A 28 1.44 -18.66 -11.91
N ALA A 29 0.91 -19.84 -12.25
CA ALA A 29 1.72 -21.00 -12.59
C ALA A 29 2.50 -20.83 -13.90
N PHE A 30 2.15 -19.84 -14.71
CA PHE A 30 2.80 -19.52 -15.98
C PHE A 30 3.54 -18.19 -15.90
N ILE A 31 4.62 -18.08 -16.67
CA ILE A 31 5.36 -16.81 -16.81
C ILE A 31 4.55 -15.85 -17.68
N ILE A 32 4.33 -14.66 -17.18
CA ILE A 32 3.66 -13.55 -17.89
C ILE A 32 4.73 -12.48 -18.21
N PRO A 33 5.25 -12.44 -19.45
CA PRO A 33 6.39 -11.57 -19.78
C PRO A 33 6.15 -10.09 -19.53
N GLU A 34 4.93 -9.60 -19.79
CA GLU A 34 4.55 -8.21 -19.57
C GLU A 34 4.54 -7.88 -18.06
N GLY A 35 4.07 -8.79 -17.22
CA GLY A 35 4.08 -8.66 -15.77
C GLY A 35 5.51 -8.62 -15.22
N GLU A 36 6.38 -9.54 -15.66
CA GLU A 36 7.80 -9.52 -15.28
C GLU A 36 8.51 -8.25 -15.72
N LYS A 37 8.26 -7.77 -16.95
CA LYS A 37 8.84 -6.54 -17.46
C LYS A 37 8.42 -5.33 -16.61
N LEU A 38 7.15 -5.26 -16.21
CA LEU A 38 6.66 -4.20 -15.34
C LEU A 38 7.28 -4.31 -13.94
N ALA A 39 7.35 -5.52 -13.36
CA ALA A 39 7.98 -5.74 -12.05
C ALA A 39 9.46 -5.32 -12.06
N LYS A 40 10.23 -5.73 -13.07
CA LYS A 40 11.65 -5.34 -13.24
C LYS A 40 11.81 -3.82 -13.36
N ARG A 41 10.89 -3.16 -14.09
CA ARG A 41 10.92 -1.70 -14.20
C ARG A 41 10.61 -1.00 -12.87
N LEU A 42 9.57 -1.46 -12.16
CA LEU A 42 9.23 -0.92 -10.83
C LEU A 42 10.38 -1.11 -9.83
N ALA A 43 11.01 -2.28 -9.81
CA ALA A 43 12.16 -2.53 -8.94
C ALA A 43 13.36 -1.64 -9.28
N LYS A 44 13.61 -1.37 -10.57
CA LYS A 44 14.69 -0.47 -11.01
C LYS A 44 14.44 0.99 -10.64
N GLU A 45 13.21 1.45 -10.78
CA GLU A 45 12.84 2.88 -10.63
C GLU A 45 12.47 3.24 -9.18
N THR A 46 12.36 2.26 -8.25
CA THR A 46 11.88 2.49 -6.88
C THR A 46 12.79 1.84 -5.84
N PHE A 47 12.37 1.89 -4.57
CA PHE A 47 13.05 1.22 -3.45
C PHE A 47 12.79 -0.29 -3.40
N ALA A 48 11.84 -0.80 -4.19
CA ALA A 48 11.31 -2.16 -4.04
C ALA A 48 12.23 -3.22 -4.66
N ASP A 49 12.36 -4.33 -3.95
CA ASP A 49 13.01 -5.54 -4.48
C ASP A 49 11.98 -6.53 -5.03
N PHE A 50 10.74 -6.51 -4.51
CA PHE A 50 9.65 -7.43 -4.88
C PHE A 50 8.33 -6.69 -5.08
N ILE A 51 7.55 -7.19 -6.03
CA ILE A 51 6.24 -6.64 -6.39
C ILE A 51 5.21 -7.78 -6.43
N ILE A 52 4.04 -7.56 -5.82
CA ILE A 52 2.86 -8.42 -5.99
C ILE A 52 1.80 -7.61 -6.71
N PHE A 53 1.37 -8.07 -7.89
CA PHE A 53 0.29 -7.42 -8.63
C PHE A 53 -1.09 -7.80 -8.08
N GLN A 54 -2.00 -6.85 -8.15
CA GLN A 54 -3.39 -6.92 -7.71
C GLN A 54 -4.30 -6.24 -8.74
N ASN A 55 -5.63 -6.34 -8.56
CA ASN A 55 -6.60 -5.75 -9.49
C ASN A 55 -7.11 -4.37 -9.03
N SER A 56 -6.87 -4.00 -7.77
CA SER A 56 -7.41 -2.77 -7.20
C SER A 56 -6.54 -2.23 -6.06
N GLY A 57 -6.80 -0.97 -5.67
CA GLY A 57 -6.15 -0.36 -4.51
C GLY A 57 -6.56 -1.01 -3.19
N ALA A 58 -7.80 -1.47 -3.06
CA ALA A 58 -8.26 -2.17 -1.86
C ALA A 58 -7.51 -3.49 -1.69
N GLU A 59 -7.35 -4.28 -2.76
CA GLU A 59 -6.56 -5.51 -2.73
C GLU A 59 -5.08 -5.24 -2.46
N ALA A 60 -4.51 -4.18 -3.03
CA ALA A 60 -3.13 -3.80 -2.75
C ALA A 60 -2.94 -3.44 -1.27
N THR A 61 -3.87 -2.71 -0.65
CA THR A 61 -3.81 -2.38 0.78
C THR A 61 -4.03 -3.62 1.65
N GLU A 62 -4.98 -4.49 1.31
CA GLU A 62 -5.16 -5.79 1.99
C GLU A 62 -3.87 -6.62 1.94
N ALA A 63 -3.25 -6.71 0.78
CA ALA A 63 -1.98 -7.41 0.62
C ALA A 63 -0.87 -6.76 1.46
N ALA A 64 -0.77 -5.43 1.52
CA ALA A 64 0.20 -4.72 2.35
C ALA A 64 0.03 -5.05 3.85
N ILE A 65 -1.22 -5.10 4.34
CA ILE A 65 -1.55 -5.50 5.72
C ILE A 65 -1.12 -6.96 5.96
N LYS A 66 -1.47 -7.87 5.04
CA LYS A 66 -1.10 -9.29 5.10
C LYS A 66 0.41 -9.49 5.12
N VAL A 67 1.13 -8.81 4.24
CA VAL A 67 2.60 -8.83 4.15
C VAL A 67 3.22 -8.40 5.49
N ALA A 68 2.77 -7.30 6.07
CA ALA A 68 3.29 -6.81 7.35
C ALA A 68 3.08 -7.83 8.49
N ARG A 69 1.89 -8.41 8.60
CA ARG A 69 1.57 -9.42 9.61
C ARG A 69 2.37 -10.71 9.37
N ARG A 70 2.45 -11.17 8.13
CA ARG A 70 3.16 -12.41 7.76
C ARG A 70 4.65 -12.30 8.01
N TYR A 71 5.26 -11.15 7.74
CA TYR A 71 6.66 -10.90 8.08
C TYR A 71 6.95 -11.16 9.55
N PHE A 72 6.18 -10.57 10.47
CA PHE A 72 6.40 -10.79 11.91
C PHE A 72 6.13 -12.23 12.35
N TYR A 73 5.13 -12.87 11.76
CA TYR A 73 4.89 -14.29 11.98
C TYR A 73 6.11 -15.14 11.57
N SER A 74 6.67 -14.89 10.38
CA SER A 74 7.79 -15.67 9.84
C SER A 74 9.09 -15.53 10.62
N ILE A 75 9.26 -14.41 11.34
CA ILE A 75 10.44 -14.19 12.21
C ILE A 75 10.17 -14.54 13.69
N GLY A 76 9.13 -15.32 13.97
CA GLY A 76 8.80 -15.79 15.33
C GLY A 76 8.20 -14.73 16.26
N GLN A 77 7.61 -13.67 15.72
CA GLN A 77 6.96 -12.59 16.50
C GLN A 77 5.46 -12.45 16.16
N PRO A 78 4.63 -13.52 16.23
CA PRO A 78 3.24 -13.50 15.78
C PRO A 78 2.33 -12.55 16.58
N SER A 79 2.74 -12.15 17.78
CA SER A 79 2.03 -11.16 18.59
C SER A 79 2.10 -9.73 18.01
N LYS A 80 3.09 -9.45 17.15
CA LYS A 80 3.19 -8.20 16.40
C LYS A 80 2.30 -8.28 15.14
N ASN A 81 1.03 -7.94 15.29
CA ASN A 81 0.03 -8.08 14.24
C ASN A 81 -0.92 -6.88 14.11
N ARG A 82 -0.74 -5.84 14.93
CA ARG A 82 -1.57 -4.64 14.88
C ARG A 82 -0.98 -3.59 13.96
N ILE A 83 -1.84 -2.94 13.17
CA ILE A 83 -1.47 -1.85 12.26
C ILE A 83 -1.98 -0.54 12.86
N LEU A 84 -1.07 0.41 13.05
CA LEU A 84 -1.41 1.75 13.54
C LEU A 84 -1.68 2.69 12.37
N CYS A 85 -2.91 3.21 12.27
CA CYS A 85 -3.39 4.02 11.16
C CYS A 85 -3.83 5.41 11.63
N VAL A 86 -3.92 6.35 10.70
CA VAL A 86 -4.53 7.67 10.95
C VAL A 86 -6.05 7.53 10.92
N LYS A 87 -6.76 8.17 11.87
CA LYS A 87 -8.21 8.26 11.83
C LYS A 87 -8.70 9.04 10.60
N ASN A 88 -9.82 8.58 10.04
CA ASN A 88 -10.44 9.16 8.85
C ASN A 88 -9.53 9.12 7.61
N SER A 89 -8.58 8.18 7.56
CA SER A 89 -7.85 7.85 6.35
C SER A 89 -8.71 7.01 5.39
N PHE A 90 -8.25 6.84 4.16
CA PHE A 90 -8.92 6.00 3.17
C PHE A 90 -7.96 4.96 2.60
N HIS A 91 -8.21 3.70 2.93
CA HIS A 91 -7.36 2.57 2.50
C HIS A 91 -8.09 1.54 1.63
N GLY A 92 -9.36 1.79 1.29
CA GLY A 92 -10.18 0.89 0.49
C GLY A 92 -11.56 0.64 1.10
N ARG A 93 -12.30 -0.31 0.50
CA ARG A 93 -13.69 -0.62 0.89
C ARG A 93 -13.92 -2.09 1.30
N THR A 94 -12.87 -2.90 1.41
CA THR A 94 -12.94 -4.23 2.01
C THR A 94 -13.06 -4.12 3.53
N LEU A 95 -13.50 -5.20 4.21
CA LEU A 95 -13.72 -5.16 5.66
C LEU A 95 -12.46 -4.71 6.43
N ALA A 96 -11.28 -5.27 6.13
CA ALA A 96 -10.07 -4.84 6.84
C ALA A 96 -9.71 -3.38 6.52
N THR A 97 -9.83 -2.93 5.28
CA THR A 97 -9.45 -1.57 4.89
C THR A 97 -10.38 -0.50 5.44
N ILE A 98 -11.71 -0.78 5.58
CA ILE A 98 -12.62 0.16 6.25
C ILE A 98 -12.34 0.28 7.75
N TYR A 99 -11.96 -0.84 8.40
CA TYR A 99 -11.54 -0.79 9.80
C TYR A 99 -10.16 -0.16 9.99
N ALA A 100 -9.26 -0.28 9.01
CA ALA A 100 -7.99 0.45 8.99
C ALA A 100 -8.20 1.98 8.88
N SER A 101 -9.28 2.45 8.24
CA SER A 101 -9.58 3.88 8.09
C SER A 101 -9.89 4.60 9.41
N GLY A 102 -10.39 3.88 10.42
CA GLY A 102 -10.84 4.46 11.69
C GLY A 102 -12.03 5.43 11.56
N SER A 103 -12.78 5.34 10.48
CA SER A 103 -13.95 6.17 10.20
C SER A 103 -15.25 5.43 10.57
N LYS A 104 -16.02 6.00 11.53
CA LYS A 104 -17.32 5.43 11.92
C LYS A 104 -18.26 5.35 10.71
N LYS A 105 -18.29 6.40 9.87
CA LYS A 105 -19.11 6.44 8.64
C LYS A 105 -18.84 5.28 7.69
N MET A 106 -17.59 4.79 7.64
CA MET A 106 -17.23 3.68 6.76
C MET A 106 -17.51 2.31 7.36
N THR A 107 -17.54 2.19 8.69
CA THR A 107 -17.66 0.91 9.39
C THR A 107 -19.08 0.62 9.92
N GLU A 108 -19.95 1.64 9.97
CA GLU A 108 -21.31 1.51 10.47
C GLU A 108 -22.11 0.52 9.61
N GLY A 109 -22.77 -0.46 10.26
CA GLY A 109 -23.53 -1.53 9.61
C GLY A 109 -22.70 -2.70 9.04
N PHE A 110 -21.36 -2.63 9.10
CA PHE A 110 -20.46 -3.67 8.57
C PHE A 110 -19.74 -4.47 9.67
N GLY A 111 -20.47 -4.75 10.79
CA GLY A 111 -19.96 -5.63 11.84
C GLY A 111 -19.97 -7.13 11.47
N PRO A 112 -19.33 -7.98 12.28
CA PRO A 112 -18.55 -7.64 13.47
C PRO A 112 -17.25 -6.92 13.16
N LYS A 113 -16.70 -6.20 14.17
CA LYS A 113 -15.44 -5.44 14.00
C LYS A 113 -14.28 -6.34 13.62
N VAL A 114 -13.57 -5.96 12.56
CA VAL A 114 -12.28 -6.58 12.23
C VAL A 114 -11.19 -6.00 13.14
N ASP A 115 -10.63 -6.82 14.00
CA ASP A 115 -9.56 -6.42 14.93
C ASP A 115 -8.18 -6.34 14.26
N GLY A 116 -7.23 -5.76 15.00
CA GLY A 116 -5.85 -5.62 14.57
C GLY A 116 -5.51 -4.22 14.03
N PHE A 117 -6.38 -3.24 14.26
CA PHE A 117 -6.14 -1.84 13.88
C PHE A 117 -6.22 -0.93 15.11
N ASP A 118 -5.24 -0.05 15.24
CA ASP A 118 -5.19 1.03 16.21
C ASP A 118 -5.18 2.36 15.46
N HIS A 119 -5.70 3.42 16.08
CA HIS A 119 -5.87 4.70 15.39
C HIS A 119 -5.35 5.86 16.23
N PHE A 120 -4.78 6.86 15.54
CA PHE A 120 -4.37 8.13 16.12
C PHE A 120 -4.89 9.30 15.28
N GLU A 121 -5.05 10.47 15.90
CA GLU A 121 -5.49 11.67 15.21
C GLU A 121 -4.37 12.28 14.39
N PHE A 122 -4.68 12.72 13.15
CA PHE A 122 -3.71 13.40 12.29
C PHE A 122 -3.15 14.66 12.99
N GLY A 123 -1.82 14.80 13.00
CA GLY A 123 -1.12 15.90 13.67
C GLY A 123 -0.98 15.78 15.19
N ASN A 124 -1.58 14.77 15.82
CA ASN A 124 -1.45 14.56 17.26
C ASN A 124 -0.28 13.62 17.60
N HIS A 125 0.92 14.21 17.71
CA HIS A 125 2.14 13.45 18.00
C HIS A 125 2.15 12.78 19.39
N LYS A 126 1.44 13.32 20.37
CA LYS A 126 1.34 12.72 21.72
C LYS A 126 0.48 11.47 21.67
N ASP A 127 -0.68 11.52 21.01
CA ASP A 127 -1.57 10.37 20.83
C ASP A 127 -0.87 9.28 20.00
N PHE A 128 -0.26 9.63 18.89
CA PHE A 128 0.53 8.72 18.06
C PHE A 128 1.54 7.92 18.87
N LYS A 129 2.39 8.58 19.69
CA LYS A 129 3.41 7.91 20.51
C LYS A 129 2.82 6.94 21.52
N LYS A 130 1.68 7.27 22.14
CA LYS A 130 0.98 6.42 23.11
C LYS A 130 0.38 5.16 22.49
N LYS A 131 -0.02 5.22 21.21
CA LYS A 131 -0.66 4.11 20.50
C LYS A 131 0.32 3.06 19.99
N ILE A 132 1.62 3.35 19.94
CA ILE A 132 2.64 2.36 19.60
C ILE A 132 2.84 1.41 20.77
N THR A 133 2.54 0.13 20.59
CA THR A 133 2.64 -0.91 21.61
C THR A 133 3.62 -2.02 21.18
N LYS A 134 3.89 -2.98 22.07
CA LYS A 134 4.66 -4.19 21.73
C LYS A 134 3.99 -5.04 20.63
N LYS A 135 2.66 -4.90 20.44
CA LYS A 135 1.88 -5.61 19.40
C LYS A 135 1.85 -4.90 18.06
N THR A 136 2.35 -3.66 17.97
CA THR A 136 2.37 -2.90 16.71
C THR A 136 3.35 -3.54 15.74
N ALA A 137 2.83 -3.98 14.59
CA ALA A 137 3.61 -4.52 13.47
C ALA A 137 4.05 -3.40 12.52
N ALA A 138 3.13 -2.49 12.18
CA ALA A 138 3.39 -1.44 11.22
C ALA A 138 2.64 -0.15 11.57
N ILE A 139 3.16 0.95 11.04
CA ILE A 139 2.44 2.22 10.89
C ILE A 139 2.04 2.30 9.42
N MET A 140 0.75 2.54 9.14
CA MET A 140 0.22 2.72 7.79
C MET A 140 -0.43 4.09 7.67
N VAL A 141 0.05 4.89 6.72
CA VAL A 141 -0.46 6.24 6.46
C VAL A 141 -0.51 6.51 4.96
N GLU A 142 -1.49 7.30 4.51
CA GLU A 142 -1.43 7.92 3.19
C GLU A 142 -0.37 9.04 3.23
N THR A 143 0.55 9.09 2.27
CA THR A 143 1.54 10.19 2.20
C THR A 143 0.84 11.54 2.01
N VAL A 144 -0.25 11.52 1.24
CA VAL A 144 -1.23 12.61 1.17
C VAL A 144 -2.61 12.00 1.38
N MET A 145 -3.26 12.35 2.48
CA MET A 145 -4.63 11.92 2.76
C MET A 145 -5.58 12.54 1.74
N GLY A 146 -6.10 11.75 0.81
CA GLY A 146 -7.00 12.24 -0.23
C GLY A 146 -8.38 12.56 0.31
N GLU A 147 -9.13 11.53 0.70
CA GLU A 147 -10.50 11.64 1.23
C GLU A 147 -10.55 12.33 2.60
N GLY A 148 -9.45 12.35 3.33
CA GLY A 148 -9.30 13.03 4.62
C GLY A 148 -9.11 14.55 4.53
N GLY A 149 -9.28 15.16 3.33
CA GLY A 149 -9.22 16.60 3.11
C GLY A 149 -7.92 17.11 2.51
N ILE A 150 -7.26 16.32 1.70
CA ILE A 150 -6.01 16.64 0.95
C ILE A 150 -4.91 17.14 1.89
N LYS A 151 -4.63 16.36 2.92
CA LYS A 151 -3.63 16.70 3.95
C LYS A 151 -2.33 15.96 3.67
N ALA A 152 -1.30 16.68 3.25
CA ALA A 152 0.04 16.13 3.05
C ALA A 152 0.78 15.95 4.40
N ILE A 153 1.47 14.82 4.56
CA ILE A 153 2.39 14.65 5.67
C ILE A 153 3.70 15.39 5.33
N PRO A 154 4.15 16.35 6.16
CA PRO A 154 5.38 17.07 5.91
C PRO A 154 6.60 16.14 5.84
N ASN A 155 7.58 16.48 4.99
CA ASN A 155 8.79 15.66 4.81
C ASN A 155 9.55 15.38 6.11
N TRP A 156 9.62 16.34 7.02
CA TRP A 156 10.24 16.13 8.33
C TRP A 156 9.49 15.08 9.16
N CYS A 157 8.15 15.06 9.06
CA CYS A 157 7.32 14.09 9.77
C CYS A 157 7.51 12.67 9.19
N LEU A 158 7.59 12.53 7.86
CA LEU A 158 7.92 11.25 7.22
C LEU A 158 9.28 10.72 7.68
N LYS A 159 10.29 11.61 7.79
CA LYS A 159 11.62 11.25 8.33
C LYS A 159 11.54 10.77 9.78
N GLU A 160 10.75 11.44 10.62
CA GLU A 160 10.57 11.02 12.01
C GLU A 160 9.77 9.69 12.10
N LEU A 161 8.76 9.48 11.27
CA LEU A 161 8.06 8.18 11.18
C LEU A 161 9.04 7.05 10.85
N ARG A 162 9.94 7.25 9.87
CA ARG A 162 10.96 6.26 9.52
C ARG A 162 11.87 5.95 10.70
N LYS A 163 12.44 6.99 11.36
CA LYS A 163 13.28 6.82 12.55
C LYS A 163 12.56 6.06 13.67
N ILE A 164 11.29 6.39 13.92
CA ILE A 164 10.50 5.70 14.96
C ILE A 164 10.31 4.23 14.59
N CYS A 165 9.96 3.93 13.33
CA CYS A 165 9.81 2.57 12.85
C CYS A 165 11.10 1.77 13.01
N ASP A 166 12.24 2.35 12.66
CA ASP A 166 13.56 1.70 12.81
C ASP A 166 13.88 1.43 14.29
N LYS A 167 13.74 2.45 15.15
CA LYS A 167 13.99 2.34 16.60
C LYS A 167 13.09 1.30 17.28
N LYS A 168 11.82 1.23 16.88
CA LYS A 168 10.83 0.30 17.46
C LYS A 168 10.81 -1.06 16.77
N LYS A 169 11.60 -1.26 15.71
CA LYS A 169 11.63 -2.47 14.89
C LYS A 169 10.23 -2.86 14.40
N ILE A 170 9.51 -1.88 13.84
CA ILE A 170 8.20 -2.01 13.20
C ILE A 170 8.30 -1.53 11.74
N LEU A 171 7.31 -1.86 10.91
CA LEU A 171 7.34 -1.53 9.50
C LEU A 171 6.67 -0.17 9.22
N LEU A 172 7.10 0.49 8.15
CA LEU A 172 6.46 1.68 7.59
C LEU A 172 5.76 1.31 6.27
N ILE A 173 4.44 1.46 6.25
CA ILE A 173 3.60 1.32 5.06
C ILE A 173 3.18 2.73 4.64
N LEU A 174 3.56 3.14 3.43
CA LEU A 174 3.09 4.38 2.83
C LEU A 174 2.08 4.06 1.73
N ASP A 175 0.81 4.39 1.97
CA ASP A 175 -0.25 4.21 0.99
C ASP A 175 -0.15 5.30 -0.08
N GLU A 176 0.30 4.88 -1.26
CA GLU A 176 0.47 5.72 -2.44
C GLU A 176 -0.58 5.42 -3.54
N VAL A 177 -1.66 4.74 -3.16
CA VAL A 177 -2.75 4.38 -4.10
C VAL A 177 -3.33 5.61 -4.78
N GLN A 178 -3.46 6.73 -4.06
CA GLN A 178 -4.00 7.97 -4.64
C GLN A 178 -2.92 8.98 -5.01
N CYS A 179 -1.92 9.17 -4.19
CA CYS A 179 -0.92 10.22 -4.36
C CYS A 179 0.32 9.80 -5.15
N GLY A 180 0.50 8.50 -5.39
CA GLY A 180 1.63 7.97 -6.16
C GLY A 180 1.47 8.04 -7.68
N ILE A 181 2.42 7.44 -8.38
CA ILE A 181 2.46 7.31 -9.84
C ILE A 181 2.31 8.67 -10.54
N GLY A 182 3.14 9.63 -10.12
CA GLY A 182 3.22 10.95 -10.74
C GLY A 182 2.16 11.96 -10.28
N ARG A 183 1.16 11.56 -9.46
CA ARG A 183 0.06 12.46 -9.06
C ARG A 183 0.53 13.72 -8.34
N SER A 184 1.57 13.63 -7.54
CA SER A 184 2.16 14.74 -6.75
C SER A 184 3.34 15.42 -7.43
N GLY A 185 3.67 15.06 -8.68
CA GLY A 185 4.82 15.58 -9.43
C GLY A 185 6.08 14.71 -9.37
N ASN A 186 6.20 13.84 -8.35
CA ASN A 186 7.21 12.80 -8.26
C ASN A 186 6.58 11.42 -8.51
N PHE A 187 7.39 10.39 -8.74
CA PHE A 187 6.86 9.03 -8.90
C PHE A 187 6.10 8.60 -7.66
N PHE A 188 6.66 8.84 -6.48
CA PHE A 188 5.95 8.74 -5.19
C PHE A 188 5.95 10.06 -4.44
N ALA A 189 4.87 10.38 -3.72
CA ALA A 189 4.74 11.59 -2.95
C ALA A 189 5.79 11.70 -1.81
N PHE A 190 6.26 10.55 -1.29
CA PHE A 190 7.26 10.54 -0.23
C PHE A 190 8.71 10.80 -0.69
N GLU A 191 9.01 10.81 -1.99
CA GLU A 191 10.41 10.88 -2.51
C GLU A 191 11.18 12.12 -2.03
N ASN A 192 10.48 13.26 -1.92
CA ASN A 192 11.09 14.49 -1.39
C ASN A 192 11.59 14.35 0.06
N SER A 193 11.08 13.38 0.81
CA SER A 193 11.55 13.11 2.16
C SER A 193 12.86 12.30 2.20
N LYS A 194 13.27 11.71 1.06
CA LYS A 194 14.47 10.85 0.93
C LYS A 194 14.46 9.64 1.88
N ILE A 195 13.31 9.18 2.32
CA ILE A 195 13.17 7.95 3.12
C ILE A 195 12.88 6.75 2.22
N LYS A 196 13.12 5.55 2.74
CA LYS A 196 12.69 4.29 2.14
C LYS A 196 11.66 3.62 3.05
N PRO A 197 10.39 3.49 2.61
CA PRO A 197 9.39 2.69 3.32
C PRO A 197 9.70 1.19 3.22
N ASP A 198 9.01 0.38 4.00
CA ASP A 198 9.12 -1.08 3.89
C ASP A 198 8.14 -1.65 2.87
N ILE A 199 6.93 -1.07 2.80
CA ILE A 199 5.82 -1.51 1.93
C ILE A 199 5.12 -0.28 1.35
N VAL A 200 4.76 -0.34 0.07
CA VAL A 200 3.98 0.70 -0.62
C VAL A 200 2.90 0.05 -1.48
N PRO A 201 1.62 0.08 -1.11
CA PRO A 201 0.53 -0.22 -2.02
C PRO A 201 0.34 0.91 -3.03
N ILE A 202 0.09 0.54 -4.29
CA ILE A 202 -0.18 1.45 -5.42
C ILE A 202 -1.37 0.95 -6.23
N ALA A 203 -2.08 1.85 -6.89
CA ALA A 203 -3.14 1.54 -7.84
C ALA A 203 -3.46 2.78 -8.68
N LYS A 204 -4.70 2.93 -9.11
CA LYS A 204 -5.23 4.10 -9.83
C LYS A 204 -4.34 4.51 -11.02
N GLY A 205 -3.43 5.45 -10.82
CA GLY A 205 -2.58 5.99 -11.88
C GLY A 205 -1.75 4.96 -12.62
N ILE A 206 -1.35 3.86 -11.97
CA ILE A 206 -0.53 2.82 -12.62
C ILE A 206 -1.29 2.09 -13.75
N GLY A 207 -2.60 1.94 -13.61
CA GLY A 207 -3.46 1.34 -14.64
C GLY A 207 -3.96 2.34 -15.68
N GLY A 208 -3.81 3.66 -15.42
CA GLY A 208 -4.30 4.72 -16.32
C GLY A 208 -5.80 4.63 -16.65
N GLY A 209 -6.60 4.03 -15.76
CA GLY A 209 -8.02 3.75 -15.94
C GLY A 209 -8.35 2.26 -16.02
N PHE A 210 -7.38 1.40 -16.36
CA PHE A 210 -7.56 -0.05 -16.30
C PHE A 210 -7.40 -0.55 -14.85
N PRO A 211 -8.19 -1.55 -14.41
CA PRO A 211 -8.06 -2.13 -13.07
C PRO A 211 -6.68 -2.74 -12.85
N LEU A 212 -5.89 -2.10 -12.01
CA LEU A 212 -4.56 -2.57 -11.63
C LEU A 212 -4.17 -2.00 -10.27
N GLY A 213 -3.61 -2.85 -9.43
CA GLY A 213 -2.95 -2.49 -8.19
C GLY A 213 -1.67 -3.28 -8.05
N ALA A 214 -0.81 -2.87 -7.13
CA ALA A 214 0.37 -3.62 -6.75
C ALA A 214 0.83 -3.27 -5.33
N VAL A 215 1.56 -4.19 -4.72
CA VAL A 215 2.30 -3.95 -3.48
C VAL A 215 3.78 -4.03 -3.79
N LEU A 216 4.48 -2.96 -3.49
CA LEU A 216 5.92 -2.86 -3.58
C LEU A 216 6.51 -3.10 -2.18
N MET A 217 7.56 -3.92 -2.09
CA MET A 217 8.17 -4.23 -0.80
C MET A 217 9.68 -4.45 -0.92
N ASN A 218 10.40 -4.15 0.17
CA ASN A 218 11.82 -4.44 0.25
C ASN A 218 12.08 -5.93 0.52
N LYS A 219 13.29 -6.40 0.27
CA LYS A 219 13.72 -7.79 0.43
C LYS A 219 13.47 -8.34 1.84
N LYS A 220 13.68 -7.50 2.86
CA LYS A 220 13.46 -7.88 4.26
C LYS A 220 12.04 -8.35 4.49
N VAL A 221 11.05 -7.58 4.05
CA VAL A 221 9.63 -7.88 4.29
C VAL A 221 9.15 -9.01 3.38
N ALA A 222 9.65 -9.05 2.14
CA ALA A 222 9.33 -10.09 1.17
C ALA A 222 9.73 -11.50 1.64
N SER A 223 10.72 -11.63 2.52
CA SER A 223 11.14 -12.93 3.06
C SER A 223 10.03 -13.68 3.81
N GLY A 224 8.99 -12.98 4.29
CA GLY A 224 7.82 -13.60 4.90
C GLY A 224 6.81 -14.17 3.89
N MET A 225 6.93 -13.80 2.61
CA MET A 225 5.99 -14.14 1.54
C MET A 225 6.54 -15.29 0.69
N THR A 226 6.36 -16.50 1.17
CA THR A 226 6.75 -17.72 0.44
C THR A 226 5.67 -18.13 -0.58
N ALA A 227 6.02 -19.02 -1.53
CA ALA A 227 5.07 -19.56 -2.49
C ALA A 227 3.79 -20.09 -1.79
N GLY A 228 2.61 -19.80 -2.36
CA GLY A 228 1.32 -20.18 -1.81
C GLY A 228 0.81 -19.32 -0.62
N THR A 229 1.59 -18.34 -0.16
CA THR A 229 1.16 -17.47 0.97
C THR A 229 0.12 -16.45 0.54
N HIS A 230 0.23 -15.89 -0.67
CA HIS A 230 -0.70 -14.91 -1.23
C HIS A 230 -0.69 -15.01 -2.76
N GLY A 231 -1.87 -15.11 -3.32
CA GLY A 231 -2.07 -15.31 -4.75
C GLY A 231 -2.23 -16.80 -5.13
N SER A 232 -2.78 -17.00 -6.28
CA SER A 232 -3.08 -18.33 -6.85
C SER A 232 -2.44 -18.49 -8.22
#